data_46e148a1a199d62abff42384c25ceefc
#
_entry.id   46e148a1a199d62abff42384c25ceefc
#
_cell.length_a   1.000
_cell.length_b   1.000
_cell.length_c   1.000
_cell.angle_alpha   90.00
_cell.angle_beta   90.00
_cell.angle_gamma   90.00
#
_symmetry.space_group_name_H-M   'P 1'
#
loop_
_entity.id
_entity.type
_entity.pdbx_description
1 polymer ?
#
loop_
_entity_poly.entity_id
_entity_poly.type
_entity_poly.pdbx_seq_one_letter_code
_entity_poly.pdbx_strand_id
1 'polypeptide(L)'
;MKKILIMSILGTIFGLFSCNAQSEDSVSHNAFKSVEVEEFAKVIADTTVIRLDVRTQEEYAEGHIDNAINIDVKKDDFESKAISTLPKDKTIAVYCRGGRRSKKAAKILTANGYTVVELNSGYKGWSSRK
;
A
#
# COMPACT_ATOMS: atom_id res chain seq x y z
N MET A 1 18.79 49.47 -25.83
CA MET A 1 19.88 48.96 -25.36
C MET A 1 19.88 48.32 -24.05
N LYS A 2 19.81 48.96 -23.14
CA LYS A 2 19.86 48.44 -21.86
C LYS A 2 18.78 47.50 -21.51
N LYS A 3 17.72 47.64 -22.01
CA LYS A 3 16.66 46.83 -21.62
C LYS A 3 16.82 45.40 -21.85
N ILE A 4 17.51 45.07 -22.74
CA ILE A 4 17.67 43.70 -23.04
C ILE A 4 18.16 42.82 -21.99
N LEU A 5 19.14 43.19 -21.37
CA LEU A 5 19.73 42.37 -20.40
C LEU A 5 18.83 41.87 -19.36
N ILE A 6 17.96 42.58 -19.02
CA ILE A 6 17.10 42.18 -17.99
C ILE A 6 16.39 40.92 -18.14
N MET A 7 15.90 40.71 -19.20
CA MET A 7 15.10 39.57 -19.36
C MET A 7 15.77 38.31 -19.07
N SER A 8 16.90 38.19 -19.44
CA SER A 8 17.55 36.95 -19.29
C SER A 8 17.47 36.41 -17.90
N ILE A 9 17.51 37.18 -17.00
CA ILE A 9 17.51 36.73 -15.68
C ILE A 9 16.32 35.98 -15.30
N LEU A 10 15.26 36.39 -15.64
CA LEU A 10 14.09 35.76 -15.30
C LEU A 10 14.00 34.33 -15.60
N GLY A 11 14.34 33.99 -16.72
CA GLY A 11 14.22 32.65 -17.10
C GLY A 11 14.87 31.67 -16.19
N THR A 12 15.97 32.02 -15.71
CA THR A 12 16.66 31.08 -14.90
C THR A 12 15.97 30.73 -13.64
N ILE A 13 15.45 31.64 -13.02
CA ILE A 13 14.84 31.40 -11.78
C ILE A 13 13.77 30.42 -11.87
N PHE A 14 13.01 30.48 -12.89
CA PHE A 14 11.94 29.69 -13.02
C PHE A 14 12.17 28.27 -13.04
N GLY A 15 13.08 27.78 -13.71
CA GLY A 15 13.23 26.40 -13.83
C GLY A 15 13.62 25.69 -12.57
N LEU A 16 14.25 26.32 -11.73
CA LEU A 16 14.63 25.74 -10.54
C LEU A 16 13.60 25.13 -9.71
N PHE A 17 12.67 25.87 -9.32
CA PHE A 17 11.76 25.36 -8.45
C PHE A 17 10.87 24.32 -8.92
N SER A 18 10.71 24.15 -10.13
CA SER A 18 9.79 23.16 -10.58
C SER A 18 10.36 21.77 -10.30
N CYS A 19 11.62 21.62 -10.26
CA CYS A 19 12.20 20.34 -10.02
C CYS A 19 11.94 19.84 -8.65
N ASN A 20 11.98 20.66 -7.73
CA ASN A 20 11.80 20.24 -6.39
C ASN A 20 10.49 19.59 -6.11
N ALA A 21 9.48 20.14 -6.62
CA ALA A 21 8.18 19.62 -6.36
C ALA A 21 8.03 18.19 -6.80
N GLN A 22 8.62 17.84 -7.88
CA GLN A 22 8.45 16.53 -8.33
C GLN A 22 9.06 15.45 -7.56
N SER A 23 10.19 15.66 -7.03
CA SER A 23 10.84 14.62 -6.30
C SER A 23 10.05 14.19 -5.09
N GLU A 24 9.34 15.08 -4.51
CA GLU A 24 8.58 14.72 -3.35
C GLU A 24 7.40 13.86 -3.67
N ASP A 25 6.75 14.16 -4.74
CA ASP A 25 5.60 13.40 -5.13
C ASP A 25 5.93 11.96 -5.41
N SER A 26 7.02 11.70 -6.03
CA SER A 26 7.35 10.34 -6.39
C SER A 26 7.57 9.46 -5.18
N VAL A 27 7.98 10.01 -4.09
CA VAL A 27 8.23 9.22 -2.89
C VAL A 27 6.96 8.71 -2.28
N SER A 28 5.94 9.50 -2.25
CA SER A 28 4.72 9.10 -1.57
C SER A 28 3.93 8.03 -2.29
N HIS A 29 4.21 7.80 -3.54
CA HIS A 29 3.45 6.84 -4.30
C HIS A 29 3.64 5.39 -3.89
N ASN A 30 4.73 5.05 -3.26
CA ASN A 30 4.99 3.68 -2.89
C ASN A 30 4.88 3.39 -1.42
N ALA A 31 4.29 4.30 -0.68
CA ALA A 31 4.17 4.13 0.75
C ALA A 31 2.89 3.43 1.12
N PHE A 32 2.95 2.58 2.12
CA PHE A 32 1.76 2.00 2.71
C PHE A 32 1.81 2.28 4.21
N LYS A 33 0.67 2.11 4.88
CA LYS A 33 0.60 2.36 6.31
C LYS A 33 0.57 1.04 7.05
N SER A 34 1.46 0.88 8.03
CA SER A 34 1.51 -0.34 8.85
C SER A 34 0.93 0.02 10.21
N VAL A 35 -0.07 -0.72 10.67
CA VAL A 35 -0.80 -0.39 11.89
C VAL A 35 -0.91 -1.58 12.81
N GLU A 36 -1.28 -1.33 14.06
CA GLU A 36 -1.50 -2.40 15.02
C GLU A 36 -2.94 -2.88 14.99
N VAL A 37 -3.23 -3.89 15.77
CA VAL A 37 -4.52 -4.57 15.75
C VAL A 37 -5.70 -3.64 15.96
N GLU A 38 -5.61 -2.73 16.92
CA GLU A 38 -6.73 -1.86 17.22
C GLU A 38 -7.08 -0.95 16.05
N GLU A 39 -6.07 -0.41 15.41
CA GLU A 39 -6.33 0.46 14.29
C GLU A 39 -6.76 -0.34 13.07
N PHE A 40 -6.18 -1.53 12.88
CA PHE A 40 -6.57 -2.39 11.77
C PHE A 40 -8.06 -2.75 11.91
N ALA A 41 -8.52 -3.03 13.12
CA ALA A 41 -9.92 -3.35 13.36
C ALA A 41 -10.83 -2.19 12.96
N LYS A 42 -10.39 -0.96 13.20
CA LYS A 42 -11.17 0.21 12.80
C LYS A 42 -11.22 0.35 11.30
N VAL A 43 -10.11 0.08 10.64
CA VAL A 43 -10.03 0.18 9.18
C VAL A 43 -10.99 -0.81 8.53
N ILE A 44 -10.97 -2.06 8.98
CA ILE A 44 -11.80 -3.07 8.34
C ILE A 44 -13.27 -3.03 8.79
N ALA A 45 -13.60 -2.19 9.77
CA ALA A 45 -14.99 -1.98 10.12
C ALA A 45 -15.73 -1.30 8.96
N ASP A 46 -15.00 -0.61 8.10
CA ASP A 46 -15.57 -0.03 6.89
C ASP A 46 -15.76 -1.16 5.89
N THR A 47 -16.99 -1.45 5.52
CA THR A 47 -17.30 -2.61 4.67
C THR A 47 -16.82 -2.45 3.23
N THR A 48 -16.41 -1.24 2.82
CA THR A 48 -15.86 -1.06 1.48
C THR A 48 -14.40 -1.45 1.39
N VAL A 49 -13.72 -1.62 2.53
CA VAL A 49 -12.32 -2.00 2.55
C VAL A 49 -12.19 -3.49 2.25
N ILE A 50 -11.26 -3.82 1.37
CA ILE A 50 -11.02 -5.22 1.00
C ILE A 50 -10.03 -5.84 1.97
N ARG A 51 -10.36 -6.98 2.55
CA ARG A 51 -9.49 -7.68 3.48
C ARG A 51 -8.73 -8.73 2.69
N LEU A 52 -7.41 -8.66 2.73
CA LEU A 52 -6.55 -9.52 1.93
C LEU A 52 -5.59 -10.31 2.80
N ASP A 53 -5.72 -11.63 2.76
CA ASP A 53 -4.85 -12.56 3.46
C ASP A 53 -3.82 -13.07 2.47
N VAL A 54 -2.54 -12.78 2.69
CA VAL A 54 -1.49 -13.17 1.74
C VAL A 54 -0.68 -14.37 2.22
N ARG A 55 -1.26 -15.15 3.15
CA ARG A 55 -0.64 -16.37 3.65
C ARG A 55 -0.91 -17.52 2.68
N THR A 56 -0.39 -18.68 2.99
CA THR A 56 -0.66 -19.86 2.16
C THR A 56 -2.12 -20.28 2.30
N GLN A 57 -2.58 -21.05 1.35
CA GLN A 57 -3.93 -21.52 1.37
C GLN A 57 -4.20 -22.39 2.59
N GLU A 58 -3.22 -23.16 3.03
CA GLU A 58 -3.35 -23.99 4.21
C GLU A 58 -3.55 -23.14 5.47
N GLU A 59 -2.76 -22.08 5.62
CA GLU A 59 -2.92 -21.20 6.78
C GLU A 59 -4.30 -20.55 6.76
N TYR A 60 -4.74 -20.13 5.60
CA TYR A 60 -6.04 -19.49 5.44
C TYR A 60 -7.17 -20.46 5.85
N ALA A 61 -7.06 -21.69 5.43
CA ALA A 61 -8.07 -22.71 5.74
C ALA A 61 -8.17 -22.99 7.22
N GLU A 62 -7.08 -22.87 7.95
CA GLU A 62 -7.09 -23.11 9.39
C GLU A 62 -7.78 -22.00 10.17
N GLY A 63 -7.91 -20.85 9.59
CA GLY A 63 -8.55 -19.70 10.21
C GLY A 63 -8.09 -18.43 9.55
N HIS A 64 -8.99 -17.46 9.38
CA HIS A 64 -8.65 -16.18 8.76
C HIS A 64 -9.63 -15.12 9.25
N ILE A 65 -9.33 -13.88 8.96
CA ILE A 65 -10.23 -12.78 9.33
C ILE A 65 -11.45 -12.89 8.44
N ASP A 66 -12.63 -12.76 9.03
CA ASP A 66 -13.88 -12.90 8.32
C ASP A 66 -13.89 -12.10 7.01
N ASN A 67 -14.38 -12.72 5.98
CA ASN A 67 -14.52 -12.09 4.66
C ASN A 67 -13.21 -11.74 3.95
N ALA A 68 -12.09 -12.26 4.43
CA ALA A 68 -10.81 -12.00 3.77
C ALA A 68 -10.68 -12.84 2.51
N ILE A 69 -10.08 -12.26 1.49
CA ILE A 69 -9.73 -12.95 0.25
C ILE A 69 -8.31 -13.49 0.42
N ASN A 70 -8.04 -14.68 -0.06
CA ASN A 70 -6.69 -15.27 0.06
C ASN A 70 -5.96 -15.25 -1.28
N ILE A 71 -4.80 -14.58 -1.31
CA ILE A 71 -3.90 -14.62 -2.45
C ILE A 71 -2.49 -14.76 -1.87
N ASP A 72 -1.86 -15.91 -2.10
CA ASP A 72 -0.57 -16.25 -1.49
C ASP A 72 0.56 -15.46 -2.12
N VAL A 73 1.23 -14.62 -1.32
CA VAL A 73 2.29 -13.76 -1.84
C VAL A 73 3.56 -14.53 -2.20
N LYS A 74 3.67 -15.78 -1.75
CA LYS A 74 4.82 -16.60 -2.10
C LYS A 74 4.76 -17.13 -3.52
N LYS A 75 3.59 -17.10 -4.12
CA LYS A 75 3.44 -17.63 -5.48
C LYS A 75 3.89 -16.63 -6.52
N ASP A 76 4.47 -17.15 -7.60
CA ASP A 76 5.01 -16.30 -8.66
C ASP A 76 3.94 -15.45 -9.33
N ASP A 77 2.72 -15.90 -9.34
CA ASP A 77 1.63 -15.17 -9.97
C ASP A 77 0.89 -14.21 -9.03
N PHE A 78 1.44 -13.94 -7.85
CA PHE A 78 0.77 -13.08 -6.88
C PHE A 78 0.37 -11.74 -7.50
N GLU A 79 1.30 -11.09 -8.14
CA GLU A 79 1.04 -9.74 -8.65
C GLU A 79 -0.07 -9.73 -9.70
N SER A 80 0.00 -10.62 -10.67
CA SER A 80 -1.02 -10.65 -11.72
C SER A 80 -2.37 -11.05 -11.16
N LYS A 81 -2.39 -11.96 -10.21
CA LYS A 81 -3.64 -12.40 -9.62
C LYS A 81 -4.27 -11.28 -8.78
N ALA A 82 -3.46 -10.57 -8.05
CA ALA A 82 -3.94 -9.44 -7.24
C ALA A 82 -4.54 -8.36 -8.13
N ILE A 83 -3.86 -8.01 -9.21
CA ILE A 83 -4.34 -6.99 -10.10
C ILE A 83 -5.67 -7.39 -10.75
N SER A 84 -5.83 -8.64 -11.09
CA SER A 84 -7.06 -9.09 -11.73
C SER A 84 -8.21 -9.26 -10.75
N THR A 85 -7.91 -9.37 -9.46
CA THR A 85 -8.94 -9.64 -8.45
C THR A 85 -9.36 -8.40 -7.67
N LEU A 86 -8.40 -7.52 -7.36
CA LEU A 86 -8.64 -6.42 -6.44
C LEU A 86 -8.98 -5.12 -7.15
N PRO A 87 -10.05 -4.42 -6.71
CA PRO A 87 -10.40 -3.15 -7.31
C PRO A 87 -9.43 -2.07 -6.85
N LYS A 88 -9.06 -1.17 -7.73
CA LYS A 88 -8.09 -0.12 -7.39
C LYS A 88 -8.70 1.06 -6.68
N ASP A 89 -10.00 1.17 -6.70
CA ASP A 89 -10.68 2.29 -6.05
C ASP A 89 -11.04 2.01 -4.59
N LYS A 90 -10.59 0.88 -4.05
CA LYS A 90 -10.88 0.56 -2.66
C LYS A 90 -9.59 0.36 -1.89
N THR A 91 -9.63 0.64 -0.61
CA THR A 91 -8.47 0.41 0.26
C THR A 91 -8.30 -1.09 0.48
N ILE A 92 -7.08 -1.56 0.42
CA ILE A 92 -6.75 -2.96 0.66
C ILE A 92 -6.13 -3.06 2.05
N ALA A 93 -6.76 -3.82 2.93
CA ALA A 93 -6.24 -4.09 4.27
C ALA A 93 -5.61 -5.47 4.22
N VAL A 94 -4.28 -5.51 4.25
CA VAL A 94 -3.53 -6.74 4.00
C VAL A 94 -2.86 -7.27 5.26
N TYR A 95 -2.82 -8.60 5.42
CA TYR A 95 -2.13 -9.20 6.55
C TYR A 95 -1.55 -10.55 6.16
N CYS A 96 -0.55 -10.98 6.93
CA CYS A 96 -0.04 -12.33 6.85
C CYS A 96 -0.02 -12.89 8.27
N ARG A 97 0.87 -13.79 8.61
CA ARG A 97 0.90 -14.36 9.93
C ARG A 97 1.55 -13.42 10.95
N GLY A 98 2.74 -12.91 10.64
CA GLY A 98 3.50 -12.09 11.58
C GLY A 98 3.95 -10.73 11.05
N GLY A 99 3.55 -10.37 9.85
CA GLY A 99 3.85 -9.04 9.31
C GLY A 99 4.94 -8.98 8.24
N ARG A 100 5.68 -10.05 8.01
CA ARG A 100 6.75 -10.00 7.03
C ARG A 100 6.28 -10.13 5.59
N ARG A 101 5.50 -11.15 5.30
CA ARG A 101 4.96 -11.37 3.95
C ARG A 101 4.01 -10.27 3.53
N SER A 102 3.25 -9.73 4.50
CA SER A 102 2.30 -8.67 4.21
C SER A 102 2.99 -7.38 3.82
N LYS A 103 4.17 -7.10 4.35
CA LYS A 103 4.92 -5.92 3.96
C LYS A 103 5.44 -6.05 2.53
N LYS A 104 5.84 -7.26 2.15
CA LYS A 104 6.25 -7.51 0.77
C LYS A 104 5.05 -7.33 -0.15
N ALA A 105 3.91 -7.87 0.22
CA ALA A 105 2.69 -7.74 -0.57
C ALA A 105 2.28 -6.27 -0.68
N ALA A 106 2.38 -5.53 0.41
CA ALA A 106 2.00 -4.12 0.42
C ALA A 106 2.85 -3.31 -0.54
N LYS A 107 4.14 -3.61 -0.64
CA LYS A 107 5.02 -2.90 -1.57
C LYS A 107 4.62 -3.19 -3.01
N ILE A 108 4.31 -4.43 -3.32
CA ILE A 108 3.88 -4.80 -4.66
C ILE A 108 2.57 -4.09 -5.01
N LEU A 109 1.64 -4.08 -4.07
CA LEU A 109 0.33 -3.48 -4.31
C LEU A 109 0.43 -1.96 -4.49
N THR A 110 1.19 -1.29 -3.64
CA THR A 110 1.31 0.16 -3.77
C THR A 110 2.04 0.54 -5.06
N ALA A 111 2.98 -0.28 -5.50
CA ALA A 111 3.66 -0.03 -6.78
C ALA A 111 2.67 -0.15 -7.94
N ASN A 112 1.57 -0.85 -7.74
CA ASN A 112 0.52 -1.00 -8.75
C ASN A 112 -0.66 -0.05 -8.55
N GLY A 113 -0.48 0.96 -7.71
CA GLY A 113 -1.49 2.00 -7.56
C GLY A 113 -2.56 1.79 -6.52
N TYR A 114 -2.43 0.76 -5.68
CA TYR A 114 -3.41 0.52 -4.63
C TYR A 114 -3.11 1.35 -3.38
N THR A 115 -4.16 1.67 -2.64
CA THR A 115 -4.03 2.27 -1.31
C THR A 115 -4.06 1.10 -0.32
N VAL A 116 -3.03 0.99 0.51
CA VAL A 116 -2.83 -0.20 1.34
C VAL A 116 -2.60 0.15 2.81
N VAL A 117 -3.28 -0.60 3.67
CA VAL A 117 -3.03 -0.57 5.11
C VAL A 117 -2.62 -2.00 5.49
N GLU A 118 -1.54 -2.16 6.23
CA GLU A 118 -0.99 -3.46 6.54
C GLU A 118 -1.01 -3.70 8.04
N LEU A 119 -1.33 -4.91 8.48
CA LEU A 119 -1.39 -5.28 9.89
C LEU A 119 -0.01 -5.73 10.36
N ASN A 120 0.65 -4.91 11.15
CA ASN A 120 2.03 -5.18 11.57
C ASN A 120 2.21 -6.50 12.32
N SER A 121 1.32 -6.82 13.24
CA SER A 121 1.44 -8.05 14.03
C SER A 121 0.80 -9.27 13.38
N GLY A 122 0.14 -9.06 12.25
CA GLY A 122 -0.43 -10.16 11.48
C GLY A 122 -1.57 -10.90 12.16
N TYR A 123 -1.92 -12.04 11.58
CA TYR A 123 -3.00 -12.85 12.11
C TYR A 123 -2.70 -13.33 13.52
N LYS A 124 -1.42 -13.51 13.86
CA LYS A 124 -1.02 -13.89 15.17
C LYS A 124 -1.48 -12.87 16.19
N GLY A 125 -1.24 -11.60 15.93
CA GLY A 125 -1.70 -10.54 16.81
C GLY A 125 -3.21 -10.40 16.80
N TRP A 126 -3.81 -10.55 15.63
CA TRP A 126 -5.26 -10.43 15.49
C TRP A 126 -5.97 -11.50 16.30
N SER A 127 -5.54 -12.75 16.22
CA SER A 127 -6.20 -13.85 16.89
C SER A 127 -5.97 -13.84 18.38
N SER A 128 -4.99 -13.10 18.87
CA SER A 128 -4.72 -12.99 20.30
C SER A 128 -5.50 -11.89 20.99
N ARG A 129 -6.16 -11.03 20.21
CA ARG A 129 -6.86 -9.93 20.85
C ARG A 129 -8.15 -10.39 21.50
N LYS A 130 -8.59 -9.68 22.48
CA LYS A 130 -9.82 -10.03 23.21
C LYS A 130 -10.99 -9.10 22.98
#